data_cfefc6b0c0613d072f19723c060484ab
#
_entry.id   cfefc6b0c0613d072f19723c060484ab
#
_cell.length_a   1.000
_cell.length_b   1.000
_cell.length_c   1.000
_cell.angle_alpha   90.00
_cell.angle_beta   90.00
_cell.angle_gamma   90.00
#
_symmetry.space_group_name_H-M   'P 1'
#
loop_
_entity.id
_entity.type
_entity.pdbx_description
1 polymer ?
#
loop_
_entity_poly.entity_id
_entity_poly.type
_entity_poly.pdbx_seq_one_letter_code
_entity_poly.pdbx_strand_id
1 'polypeptide(L)'
;MALIIQNSNYNGEVLNRLLTKAITGCQIVDKGLICIIPAVKDKVAIPRLKVKKMLRKPNSNPQVTDAKGDFIYSEHQLKPEEMLAFTVFDPATFDHIWRPYQPKGNLVFYELPPNVQNELLDAMSKQIQFELGWHFINGEHSDDPADDEHLMNGILYRLKHDMDVIRISTTADTMVGKLYAIRSQIPVAIKERAELRYIMSPSDWEKYDEELTNREHKNSDETELNKKSFKGVKIETLVGWPDGLIMATLCSPHESTSNLFAAVNLVNDDEVIQIDKISAASDLYFFKMKMRADTNDAFGEEAVILDTRDDPEFPVLEKAITVDADTVSFGAVGGTKFVTVTSPGDFSVSRTSVNYIVEAKDGRLIITASANETGEAIEEIVTLTLDNDETVTKTITLTTAAAVDNIPEG
;
A
#
# COMPACT_ATOMS: atom_id res chain seq x y z
N MET A 1 40.21 -42.36 10.15
CA MET A 1 40.17 -40.88 10.31
C MET A 1 38.85 -40.42 9.72
N ALA A 2 37.87 -40.08 10.54
CA ALA A 2 36.59 -39.60 10.06
C ALA A 2 36.77 -38.19 9.55
N LEU A 3 36.44 -37.94 8.29
CA LEU A 3 36.40 -36.61 7.70
C LEU A 3 35.16 -35.89 8.30
N ILE A 4 35.42 -34.98 9.22
CA ILE A 4 34.37 -34.09 9.72
C ILE A 4 34.16 -33.02 8.63
N ILE A 5 33.09 -33.19 7.85
CA ILE A 5 32.60 -32.11 6.98
C ILE A 5 31.94 -31.12 7.95
N GLN A 6 32.64 -30.05 8.25
CA GLN A 6 32.01 -28.92 8.92
C GLN A 6 31.09 -28.21 7.86
N ASN A 7 29.82 -28.32 8.05
CA ASN A 7 28.87 -27.44 7.38
C ASN A 7 29.23 -26.00 7.75
N SER A 8 29.73 -25.26 6.81
CA SER A 8 30.02 -23.86 7.05
C SER A 8 28.76 -23.06 6.82
N ASN A 9 28.02 -22.91 7.87
CA ASN A 9 27.05 -21.81 7.97
C ASN A 9 27.86 -20.52 8.04
N TYR A 10 27.69 -19.67 7.05
CA TYR A 10 28.33 -18.36 7.01
C TYR A 10 27.60 -17.45 8.00
N ASN A 11 27.91 -17.57 9.27
CA ASN A 11 27.34 -16.75 10.34
C ASN A 11 28.33 -15.63 10.65
N GLY A 12 27.99 -14.40 10.33
CA GLY A 12 28.86 -13.29 10.69
C GLY A 12 28.50 -11.97 10.04
N GLU A 13 29.38 -11.02 10.23
CA GLU A 13 29.28 -9.63 9.76
C GLU A 13 29.05 -9.52 8.23
N VAL A 14 29.59 -10.47 7.46
CA VAL A 14 29.42 -10.55 6.00
C VAL A 14 27.98 -10.87 5.62
N LEU A 15 27.31 -11.75 6.36
CA LEU A 15 25.93 -12.14 6.17
C LEU A 15 24.98 -10.96 6.38
N ASN A 16 25.12 -10.28 7.52
CA ASN A 16 24.31 -9.10 7.83
C ASN A 16 24.54 -7.99 6.80
N ARG A 17 25.77 -7.83 6.33
CA ARG A 17 26.11 -6.85 5.30
C ARG A 17 25.49 -7.19 3.95
N LEU A 18 25.42 -8.46 3.57
CA LEU A 18 24.82 -8.94 2.31
C LEU A 18 23.31 -8.75 2.31
N LEU A 19 22.65 -9.15 3.40
CA LEU A 19 21.22 -8.93 3.60
C LEU A 19 20.88 -7.44 3.64
N THR A 20 21.65 -6.67 4.39
CA THR A 20 21.46 -5.21 4.43
C THR A 20 21.63 -4.60 3.05
N LYS A 21 22.63 -5.02 2.26
CA LYS A 21 22.79 -4.59 0.88
C LYS A 21 21.62 -5.02 0.00
N ALA A 22 21.15 -6.27 0.09
CA ALA A 22 20.04 -6.76 -0.72
C ALA A 22 18.77 -5.94 -0.55
N ILE A 23 18.51 -5.44 0.63
CA ILE A 23 17.31 -4.64 0.93
C ILE A 23 17.53 -3.16 0.71
N THR A 24 18.66 -2.62 1.17
CA THR A 24 18.98 -1.19 1.02
C THR A 24 19.39 -0.81 -0.41
N GLY A 25 19.77 -1.76 -1.24
CA GLY A 25 20.10 -1.51 -2.65
C GLY A 25 18.89 -1.41 -3.59
N CYS A 26 17.68 -1.64 -3.12
CA CYS A 26 16.47 -1.37 -3.91
C CYS A 26 16.29 0.13 -4.09
N GLN A 27 16.05 0.60 -5.32
CA GLN A 27 15.93 2.04 -5.59
C GLN A 27 14.87 2.76 -4.75
N ILE A 28 13.75 2.10 -4.45
CA ILE A 28 12.69 2.66 -3.63
C ILE A 28 13.14 2.90 -2.19
N VAL A 29 14.02 2.03 -1.69
CA VAL A 29 14.61 2.12 -0.35
C VAL A 29 15.77 3.13 -0.34
N ASP A 30 16.67 3.06 -1.33
CA ASP A 30 17.83 3.96 -1.44
C ASP A 30 17.43 5.43 -1.52
N LYS A 31 16.30 5.70 -2.20
CA LYS A 31 15.74 7.05 -2.31
C LYS A 31 14.92 7.47 -1.10
N GLY A 32 14.76 6.58 -0.09
CA GLY A 32 13.99 6.84 1.12
C GLY A 32 12.51 7.09 0.87
N LEU A 33 11.93 6.37 -0.10
CA LEU A 33 10.52 6.53 -0.47
C LEU A 33 9.58 5.63 0.33
N ILE A 34 10.14 4.62 0.99
CA ILE A 34 9.41 3.64 1.78
C ILE A 34 10.05 3.52 3.17
N CYS A 35 9.22 3.35 4.19
CA CYS A 35 9.67 3.07 5.55
C CYS A 35 9.81 1.56 5.75
N ILE A 36 10.99 1.11 6.18
CA ILE A 36 11.26 -0.30 6.46
C ILE A 36 11.03 -0.58 7.94
N ILE A 37 10.18 -1.56 8.22
CA ILE A 37 9.98 -2.13 9.56
C ILE A 37 10.80 -3.43 9.63
N PRO A 38 11.95 -3.44 10.32
CA PRO A 38 12.81 -4.61 10.39
C PRO A 38 12.29 -5.64 11.39
N ALA A 39 12.78 -6.87 11.28
CA ALA A 39 12.57 -7.95 12.24
C ALA A 39 11.12 -8.44 12.40
N VAL A 40 10.30 -8.31 11.37
CA VAL A 40 8.91 -8.77 11.39
C VAL A 40 8.85 -10.24 11.00
N LYS A 41 8.57 -11.12 11.97
CA LYS A 41 8.50 -12.58 11.76
C LYS A 41 7.12 -13.07 11.32
N ASP A 42 6.05 -12.40 11.77
CA ASP A 42 4.68 -12.78 11.48
C ASP A 42 3.91 -11.55 10.98
N LYS A 43 2.91 -11.10 11.65
CA LYS A 43 2.09 -9.96 11.27
C LYS A 43 2.44 -8.72 12.08
N VAL A 44 2.48 -7.58 11.42
CA VAL A 44 2.55 -6.26 12.06
C VAL A 44 1.39 -5.41 11.57
N ALA A 45 0.69 -4.78 12.49
CA ALA A 45 -0.34 -3.81 12.19
C ALA A 45 0.26 -2.40 12.09
N ILE A 46 -0.12 -1.66 11.05
CA ILE A 46 0.09 -0.22 10.94
C ILE A 46 -1.17 0.45 11.51
N PRO A 47 -1.12 1.02 12.73
CA PRO A 47 -2.30 1.61 13.32
C PRO A 47 -2.67 2.92 12.63
N ARG A 48 -3.95 3.08 12.32
CA ARG A 48 -4.52 4.26 11.67
C ARG A 48 -5.52 4.90 12.62
N LEU A 49 -5.33 6.16 12.97
CA LEU A 49 -6.25 6.91 13.79
C LEU A 49 -6.75 8.15 13.03
N LYS A 50 -8.00 8.13 12.63
CA LYS A 50 -8.68 9.30 12.04
C LYS A 50 -9.48 10.01 13.12
N VAL A 51 -9.36 11.33 13.21
CA VAL A 51 -10.09 12.15 14.16
C VAL A 51 -10.98 13.14 13.40
N LYS A 52 -12.30 13.05 13.60
CA LYS A 52 -13.26 14.01 13.01
C LYS A 52 -13.20 15.36 13.72
N LYS A 53 -13.72 16.40 13.07
CA LYS A 53 -13.73 17.79 13.60
C LYS A 53 -14.38 17.85 14.99
N MET A 54 -13.61 18.28 16.01
CA MET A 54 -14.06 18.32 17.41
C MET A 54 -14.44 19.73 17.89
N LEU A 55 -13.97 20.79 17.20
CA LEU A 55 -14.19 22.15 17.65
C LEU A 55 -15.65 22.58 17.46
N ARG A 56 -16.23 23.20 18.49
CA ARG A 56 -17.56 23.81 18.47
C ARG A 56 -17.56 25.16 19.21
N LYS A 57 -18.64 25.90 19.09
CA LYS A 57 -18.82 27.11 19.87
C LYS A 57 -18.95 26.78 21.36
N PRO A 58 -18.47 27.64 22.28
CA PRO A 58 -18.56 27.42 23.72
C PRO A 58 -20.03 27.24 24.15
N ASN A 59 -20.27 26.24 25.01
CA ASN A 59 -21.55 26.01 25.68
C ASN A 59 -21.27 26.01 27.17
N SER A 60 -22.09 26.72 27.94
CA SER A 60 -21.91 26.87 29.37
C SER A 60 -22.17 25.60 30.16
N ASN A 61 -22.95 24.66 29.61
CA ASN A 61 -23.26 23.37 30.20
C ASN A 61 -23.29 22.27 29.13
N PRO A 62 -22.12 21.76 28.70
CA PRO A 62 -22.04 20.75 27.66
C PRO A 62 -22.64 19.42 28.13
N GLN A 63 -23.58 18.90 27.37
CA GLN A 63 -24.16 17.57 27.54
C GLN A 63 -23.40 16.54 26.73
N VAL A 64 -23.52 15.25 27.07
CA VAL A 64 -22.92 14.14 26.29
C VAL A 64 -23.43 14.14 24.83
N THR A 65 -24.69 14.52 24.63
CA THR A 65 -25.31 14.70 23.30
C THR A 65 -24.72 15.85 22.48
N ASP A 66 -24.01 16.75 23.16
CA ASP A 66 -23.31 17.86 22.54
C ASP A 66 -21.91 17.47 22.03
N ALA A 67 -21.46 16.27 22.29
CA ALA A 67 -20.16 15.78 21.83
C ALA A 67 -20.08 15.85 20.30
N LYS A 68 -18.97 16.41 19.80
CA LYS A 68 -18.68 16.53 18.39
C LYS A 68 -17.31 15.91 18.12
N GLY A 69 -17.21 15.20 17.05
CA GLY A 69 -16.01 14.47 16.69
C GLY A 69 -16.16 12.99 17.02
N ASP A 70 -15.36 12.21 16.33
CA ASP A 70 -15.29 10.78 16.48
C ASP A 70 -13.85 10.33 16.30
N PHE A 71 -13.49 9.21 16.90
CA PHE A 71 -12.20 8.56 16.74
C PHE A 71 -12.43 7.27 15.98
N ILE A 72 -11.95 7.22 14.74
CA ILE A 72 -12.00 6.00 13.92
C ILE A 72 -10.64 5.36 14.01
N TYR A 73 -10.58 4.18 14.60
CA TYR A 73 -9.38 3.35 14.63
C TYR A 73 -9.52 2.24 13.59
N SER A 74 -8.54 2.14 12.73
CA SER A 74 -8.40 1.04 11.78
C SER A 74 -6.93 0.63 11.70
N GLU A 75 -6.63 -0.50 11.08
CA GLU A 75 -5.27 -0.97 10.90
C GLU A 75 -5.09 -1.60 9.53
N HIS A 76 -3.96 -1.32 8.90
CA HIS A 76 -3.47 -2.10 7.78
C HIS A 76 -2.46 -3.12 8.28
N GLN A 77 -2.55 -4.35 7.77
CA GLN A 77 -1.67 -5.43 8.21
C GLN A 77 -0.58 -5.68 7.17
N LEU A 78 0.66 -5.80 7.64
CA LEU A 78 1.78 -6.34 6.91
C LEU A 78 1.95 -7.80 7.32
N LYS A 79 1.93 -8.72 6.37
CA LYS A 79 2.12 -10.15 6.55
C LYS A 79 3.27 -10.61 5.65
N PRO A 80 4.51 -10.60 6.15
CA PRO A 80 5.67 -10.96 5.34
C PRO A 80 5.62 -12.40 4.85
N GLU A 81 5.65 -12.58 3.53
CA GLU A 81 5.70 -13.90 2.88
C GLU A 81 7.15 -14.35 2.70
N GLU A 82 7.37 -15.68 2.80
CA GLU A 82 8.71 -16.27 2.71
C GLU A 82 9.14 -16.42 1.25
N MET A 83 10.33 -15.91 0.96
CA MET A 83 10.96 -15.98 -0.35
C MET A 83 12.29 -16.73 -0.26
N LEU A 84 12.62 -17.46 -1.32
CA LEU A 84 13.83 -18.26 -1.43
C LEU A 84 14.62 -17.86 -2.68
N ALA A 85 15.81 -17.36 -2.49
CA ALA A 85 16.79 -17.26 -3.58
C ALA A 85 17.68 -18.52 -3.56
N PHE A 86 17.59 -19.33 -4.59
CA PHE A 86 18.36 -20.57 -4.73
C PHE A 86 18.99 -20.65 -6.12
N THR A 87 20.31 -20.80 -6.16
CA THR A 87 21.03 -20.99 -7.42
C THR A 87 22.14 -22.00 -7.27
N VAL A 88 22.43 -22.70 -8.35
CA VAL A 88 23.53 -23.67 -8.44
C VAL A 88 24.54 -23.13 -9.44
N PHE A 89 25.82 -23.15 -9.07
CA PHE A 89 26.88 -22.67 -9.93
C PHE A 89 28.09 -23.63 -9.91
N ASP A 90 28.81 -23.65 -11.02
CA ASP A 90 30.08 -24.34 -11.16
C ASP A 90 31.22 -23.31 -11.04
N PRO A 91 32.07 -23.42 -9.99
CA PRO A 91 33.23 -22.53 -9.84
C PRO A 91 34.18 -22.54 -11.05
N ALA A 92 34.25 -23.65 -11.77
CA ALA A 92 35.14 -23.77 -12.94
C ALA A 92 34.75 -22.78 -14.07
N THR A 93 33.48 -22.39 -14.14
CA THR A 93 32.99 -21.37 -15.10
C THR A 93 33.64 -20.01 -14.88
N PHE A 94 34.09 -19.75 -13.67
CA PHE A 94 34.73 -18.49 -13.28
C PHE A 94 36.24 -18.54 -13.26
N ASP A 95 36.88 -19.58 -13.80
CA ASP A 95 38.31 -19.77 -13.84
C ASP A 95 39.10 -18.57 -14.36
N HIS A 96 38.55 -17.81 -15.31
CA HIS A 96 39.21 -16.63 -15.85
C HIS A 96 39.35 -15.48 -14.85
N ILE A 97 38.44 -15.39 -13.87
CA ILE A 97 38.48 -14.40 -12.80
C ILE A 97 39.48 -14.81 -11.72
N TRP A 98 39.65 -16.13 -11.51
CA TRP A 98 40.47 -16.71 -10.44
C TRP A 98 41.91 -17.02 -10.88
N ARG A 99 42.21 -17.11 -12.18
CA ARG A 99 43.54 -17.48 -12.68
C ARG A 99 44.74 -16.77 -12.02
N PRO A 100 44.64 -15.49 -11.65
CA PRO A 100 45.76 -14.81 -10.95
C PRO A 100 46.00 -15.30 -9.52
N TYR A 101 45.02 -15.98 -8.91
CA TYR A 101 45.01 -16.33 -7.47
C TYR A 101 44.97 -17.82 -7.20
N GLN A 102 45.08 -18.67 -8.25
CA GLN A 102 44.92 -20.11 -8.11
C GLN A 102 45.92 -20.73 -7.13
N PRO A 103 45.45 -21.34 -6.02
CA PRO A 103 46.21 -22.36 -5.31
C PRO A 103 46.25 -23.64 -6.14
N LYS A 104 47.32 -24.41 -6.02
CA LYS A 104 47.44 -25.73 -6.68
C LYS A 104 46.51 -26.71 -5.98
N GLY A 105 45.43 -27.11 -6.67
CA GLY A 105 44.50 -28.12 -6.13
C GLY A 105 43.06 -27.89 -6.61
N ASN A 106 42.12 -28.73 -6.19
CA ASN A 106 40.70 -28.56 -6.43
C ASN A 106 40.20 -27.28 -5.77
N LEU A 107 39.48 -26.47 -6.53
CA LEU A 107 38.86 -25.25 -6.03
C LEU A 107 37.81 -25.57 -4.95
N VAL A 108 38.13 -25.21 -3.73
CA VAL A 108 37.19 -25.23 -2.61
C VAL A 108 36.83 -23.79 -2.31
N PHE A 109 35.54 -23.45 -2.25
CA PHE A 109 35.06 -22.07 -2.09
C PHE A 109 35.70 -21.35 -0.88
N TYR A 110 36.03 -22.08 0.17
CA TYR A 110 36.69 -21.52 1.37
C TYR A 110 38.19 -21.18 1.19
N GLU A 111 38.84 -21.80 0.21
CA GLU A 111 40.25 -21.58 -0.08
C GLU A 111 40.44 -20.39 -1.04
N LEU A 112 39.30 -19.81 -1.51
CA LEU A 112 39.34 -18.66 -2.38
C LEU A 112 39.75 -17.40 -1.63
N PRO A 113 40.52 -16.52 -2.26
CA PRO A 113 40.82 -15.23 -1.70
C PRO A 113 39.52 -14.45 -1.38
N PRO A 114 39.43 -13.76 -0.25
CA PRO A 114 38.25 -13.03 0.17
C PRO A 114 37.70 -12.06 -0.89
N ASN A 115 38.56 -11.49 -1.73
CA ASN A 115 38.17 -10.56 -2.80
C ASN A 115 37.26 -11.22 -3.84
N VAL A 116 37.51 -12.48 -4.16
CA VAL A 116 36.81 -13.22 -5.20
C VAL A 116 35.47 -13.74 -4.65
N GLN A 117 35.47 -14.21 -3.42
CA GLN A 117 34.23 -14.58 -2.71
C GLN A 117 33.27 -13.37 -2.66
N ASN A 118 33.82 -12.20 -2.29
CA ASN A 118 33.04 -10.97 -2.20
C ASN A 118 32.48 -10.53 -3.55
N GLU A 119 33.23 -10.68 -4.66
CA GLU A 119 32.79 -10.28 -5.99
C GLU A 119 31.61 -11.12 -6.46
N LEU A 120 31.64 -12.44 -6.23
CA LEU A 120 30.53 -13.34 -6.54
C LEU A 120 29.30 -13.03 -5.71
N LEU A 121 29.48 -12.84 -4.40
CA LEU A 121 28.42 -12.49 -3.48
C LEU A 121 27.82 -11.10 -3.80
N ASP A 122 28.65 -10.14 -4.20
CA ASP A 122 28.18 -8.81 -4.63
C ASP A 122 27.36 -8.90 -5.93
N ALA A 123 27.73 -9.77 -6.87
CA ALA A 123 26.96 -9.98 -8.10
C ALA A 123 25.57 -10.61 -7.81
N MET A 124 25.53 -11.65 -6.97
CA MET A 124 24.27 -12.28 -6.53
C MET A 124 23.40 -11.29 -5.76
N SER A 125 23.99 -10.52 -4.85
CA SER A 125 23.29 -9.50 -4.07
C SER A 125 22.62 -8.45 -4.98
N LYS A 126 23.32 -7.98 -6.02
CA LYS A 126 22.76 -7.00 -6.97
C LYS A 126 21.55 -7.56 -7.72
N GLN A 127 21.59 -8.82 -8.11
CA GLN A 127 20.46 -9.45 -8.78
C GLN A 127 19.25 -9.57 -7.86
N ILE A 128 19.48 -10.02 -6.62
CA ILE A 128 18.42 -10.12 -5.60
C ILE A 128 17.85 -8.73 -5.28
N GLN A 129 18.68 -7.68 -5.22
CA GLN A 129 18.24 -6.29 -5.03
C GLN A 129 17.32 -5.83 -6.14
N PHE A 130 17.66 -6.14 -7.38
CA PHE A 130 16.85 -5.76 -8.52
C PHE A 130 15.48 -6.46 -8.50
N GLU A 131 15.47 -7.77 -8.28
CA GLU A 131 14.23 -8.57 -8.20
C GLU A 131 13.35 -8.13 -7.02
N LEU A 132 13.94 -7.96 -5.84
CA LEU A 132 13.22 -7.50 -4.66
C LEU A 132 12.64 -6.08 -4.86
N GLY A 133 13.39 -5.19 -5.50
CA GLY A 133 12.92 -3.85 -5.84
C GLY A 133 11.73 -3.88 -6.81
N TRP A 134 11.73 -4.80 -7.76
CA TRP A 134 10.60 -5.01 -8.66
C TRP A 134 9.39 -5.54 -7.91
N HIS A 135 9.57 -6.54 -7.02
CA HIS A 135 8.47 -7.10 -6.22
C HIS A 135 7.89 -6.09 -5.22
N PHE A 136 8.69 -5.20 -4.64
CA PHE A 136 8.17 -4.12 -3.79
C PHE A 136 7.22 -3.19 -4.53
N ILE A 137 7.41 -3.00 -5.82
CA ILE A 137 6.56 -2.14 -6.65
C ILE A 137 5.40 -2.93 -7.24
N ASN A 138 5.71 -4.00 -8.01
CA ASN A 138 4.76 -4.69 -8.89
C ASN A 138 4.38 -6.10 -8.41
N GLY A 139 4.90 -6.56 -7.27
CA GLY A 139 4.64 -7.91 -6.80
C GLY A 139 3.16 -8.19 -6.63
N GLU A 140 2.78 -9.41 -6.87
CA GLU A 140 1.48 -9.99 -6.56
C GLU A 140 1.73 -11.34 -5.89
N HIS A 141 1.01 -11.68 -4.85
CA HIS A 141 1.19 -12.94 -4.13
C HIS A 141 0.21 -13.98 -4.62
N SER A 142 0.72 -15.18 -4.86
CA SER A 142 -0.09 -16.36 -5.18
C SER A 142 0.13 -17.45 -4.12
N ASP A 143 -0.95 -18.04 -3.66
CA ASP A 143 -0.90 -19.20 -2.74
C ASP A 143 -0.59 -20.52 -3.47
N ASP A 144 -0.43 -20.52 -4.81
CA ASP A 144 -0.09 -21.71 -5.57
C ASP A 144 1.40 -22.05 -5.42
N PRO A 145 1.76 -23.22 -4.83
CA PRO A 145 3.15 -23.63 -4.66
C PRO A 145 3.92 -23.86 -5.97
N ALA A 146 3.24 -23.93 -7.09
CA ALA A 146 3.85 -24.09 -8.42
C ALA A 146 4.17 -22.76 -9.08
N ASP A 147 3.77 -21.66 -8.48
CA ASP A 147 3.97 -20.30 -8.98
C ASP A 147 5.20 -19.68 -8.33
N ASP A 148 6.29 -19.67 -9.06
CA ASP A 148 7.59 -19.12 -8.59
C ASP A 148 7.74 -17.60 -8.87
N GLU A 149 6.76 -16.98 -9.52
CA GLU A 149 6.86 -15.57 -9.95
C GLU A 149 6.10 -14.60 -9.01
N HIS A 150 5.02 -15.07 -8.37
CA HIS A 150 4.13 -14.27 -7.54
C HIS A 150 4.44 -14.42 -6.03
N LEU A 151 5.55 -13.80 -5.60
CA LEU A 151 6.14 -14.06 -4.28
C LEU A 151 5.52 -13.26 -3.14
N MET A 152 5.19 -11.98 -3.37
CA MET A 152 4.67 -11.08 -2.35
C MET A 152 3.79 -9.98 -2.96
N ASN A 153 2.96 -9.33 -2.15
CA ASN A 153 2.17 -8.20 -2.61
C ASN A 153 3.01 -6.90 -2.60
N GLY A 154 3.12 -6.28 -3.77
CA GLY A 154 3.78 -5.00 -3.95
C GLY A 154 2.86 -3.81 -3.63
N ILE A 155 3.46 -2.61 -3.59
CA ILE A 155 2.75 -1.36 -3.31
C ILE A 155 1.60 -1.13 -4.29
N LEU A 156 1.82 -1.35 -5.60
CA LEU A 156 0.78 -1.12 -6.60
C LEU A 156 -0.40 -2.07 -6.42
N TYR A 157 -0.14 -3.34 -6.08
CA TYR A 157 -1.20 -4.30 -5.76
C TYR A 157 -2.03 -3.85 -4.56
N ARG A 158 -1.38 -3.39 -3.48
CA ARG A 158 -2.06 -2.90 -2.27
C ARG A 158 -2.92 -1.67 -2.58
N LEU A 159 -2.35 -0.67 -3.24
CA LEU A 159 -3.07 0.55 -3.64
C LEU A 159 -4.22 0.29 -4.64
N LYS A 160 -4.10 -0.77 -5.46
CA LYS A 160 -5.18 -1.21 -6.36
C LYS A 160 -6.39 -1.75 -5.59
N HIS A 161 -6.15 -2.40 -4.46
CA HIS A 161 -7.20 -2.99 -3.63
C HIS A 161 -7.67 -2.07 -2.49
N ASP A 162 -6.96 -0.97 -2.21
CA ASP A 162 -7.43 0.05 -1.27
C ASP A 162 -8.42 1.00 -1.97
N MET A 163 -9.65 1.03 -1.47
CA MET A 163 -10.73 1.86 -2.00
C MET A 163 -10.61 3.34 -1.59
N ASP A 164 -9.82 3.64 -0.56
CA ASP A 164 -9.59 5.01 -0.09
C ASP A 164 -8.62 5.78 -1.01
N VAL A 165 -7.88 5.09 -1.90
CA VAL A 165 -6.93 5.70 -2.84
C VAL A 165 -7.65 6.62 -3.83
N ILE A 166 -7.15 7.86 -3.92
CA ILE A 166 -7.69 8.87 -4.83
C ILE A 166 -7.23 8.56 -6.26
N ARG A 167 -8.11 8.02 -7.08
CA ARG A 167 -7.85 7.70 -8.49
C ARG A 167 -8.44 8.79 -9.36
N ILE A 168 -7.63 9.31 -10.26
CA ILE A 168 -8.01 10.42 -11.12
C ILE A 168 -7.85 10.09 -12.60
N SER A 169 -8.63 10.73 -13.44
CA SER A 169 -8.46 10.75 -14.89
C SER A 169 -8.20 12.17 -15.38
N THR A 170 -7.57 12.31 -16.52
CA THR A 170 -7.34 13.60 -17.16
C THR A 170 -7.39 13.46 -18.67
N THR A 171 -7.84 14.51 -19.32
CA THR A 171 -7.78 14.65 -20.79
C THR A 171 -6.52 15.38 -21.26
N ALA A 172 -5.62 15.70 -20.33
CA ALA A 172 -4.37 16.39 -20.66
C ALA A 172 -3.37 15.44 -21.31
N ASP A 173 -2.91 15.76 -22.52
CA ASP A 173 -1.90 15.00 -23.24
C ASP A 173 -0.48 15.31 -22.74
N THR A 174 -0.26 16.51 -22.20
CA THR A 174 1.05 16.96 -21.74
C THR A 174 1.36 16.46 -20.33
N MET A 175 2.64 16.13 -20.04
CA MET A 175 3.06 15.69 -18.71
C MET A 175 2.88 16.79 -17.65
N VAL A 176 3.08 18.04 -18.03
CA VAL A 176 2.79 19.20 -17.17
C VAL A 176 1.30 19.26 -16.82
N GLY A 177 0.41 19.03 -17.79
CA GLY A 177 -1.04 18.98 -17.56
C GLY A 177 -1.44 17.85 -16.63
N LYS A 178 -0.85 16.66 -16.81
CA LYS A 178 -1.05 15.49 -15.94
C LYS A 178 -0.64 15.79 -14.48
N LEU A 179 0.52 16.41 -14.28
CA LEU A 179 0.98 16.82 -12.95
C LEU A 179 0.09 17.88 -12.30
N TYR A 180 -0.49 18.81 -13.09
CA TYR A 180 -1.48 19.76 -12.58
C TYR A 180 -2.77 19.03 -12.14
N ALA A 181 -3.24 18.07 -12.91
CA ALA A 181 -4.41 17.27 -12.55
C ALA A 181 -4.20 16.56 -11.20
N ILE A 182 -3.06 15.89 -11.02
CA ILE A 182 -2.71 15.26 -9.74
C ILE A 182 -2.65 16.31 -8.62
N ARG A 183 -1.93 17.43 -8.84
CA ARG A 183 -1.76 18.50 -7.83
C ARG A 183 -3.08 19.07 -7.34
N SER A 184 -4.09 19.14 -8.20
CA SER A 184 -5.41 19.65 -7.85
C SER A 184 -6.15 18.76 -6.86
N GLN A 185 -5.93 17.44 -6.93
CA GLN A 185 -6.60 16.41 -6.12
C GLN A 185 -5.86 16.03 -4.85
N ILE A 186 -4.60 16.49 -4.69
CA ILE A 186 -3.86 16.24 -3.45
C ILE A 186 -4.57 16.90 -2.27
N PRO A 187 -4.88 16.15 -1.19
CA PRO A 187 -5.50 16.70 0.00
C PRO A 187 -4.71 17.88 0.58
N VAL A 188 -5.42 18.92 1.03
CA VAL A 188 -4.80 20.14 1.54
C VAL A 188 -3.89 19.85 2.73
N ALA A 189 -4.23 18.84 3.55
CA ALA A 189 -3.47 18.46 4.74
C ALA A 189 -2.03 18.02 4.44
N ILE A 190 -1.79 17.40 3.27
CA ILE A 190 -0.47 16.87 2.88
C ILE A 190 0.22 17.72 1.82
N LYS A 191 -0.50 18.68 1.20
CA LYS A 191 -0.06 19.43 0.02
C LYS A 191 1.23 20.22 0.20
N GLU A 192 1.50 20.67 1.43
CA GLU A 192 2.67 21.50 1.79
C GLU A 192 3.70 20.72 2.62
N ARG A 193 3.49 19.38 2.81
CA ARG A 193 4.46 18.56 3.55
C ARG A 193 5.74 18.35 2.74
N ALA A 194 6.86 18.37 3.43
CA ALA A 194 8.19 18.20 2.83
C ALA A 194 8.44 16.79 2.29
N GLU A 195 7.70 15.80 2.82
CA GLU A 195 7.78 14.38 2.45
C GLU A 195 6.95 14.03 1.21
N LEU A 196 6.09 14.95 0.74
CA LEU A 196 5.31 14.72 -0.48
C LEU A 196 6.25 14.52 -1.68
N ARG A 197 5.98 13.48 -2.47
CA ARG A 197 6.74 13.12 -3.69
C ARG A 197 5.79 12.77 -4.83
N TYR A 198 6.23 13.11 -6.04
CA TYR A 198 5.70 12.49 -7.25
C TYR A 198 6.58 11.31 -7.61
N ILE A 199 5.97 10.16 -7.88
CA ILE A 199 6.65 8.95 -8.33
C ILE A 199 6.17 8.66 -9.73
N MET A 200 7.11 8.41 -10.65
CA MET A 200 6.83 8.09 -12.06
C MET A 200 7.94 7.24 -12.66
N SER A 201 7.71 6.73 -13.86
CA SER A 201 8.72 6.00 -14.60
C SER A 201 9.82 6.94 -15.13
N PRO A 202 11.02 6.41 -15.45
CA PRO A 202 12.05 7.18 -16.14
C PRO A 202 11.59 7.73 -17.50
N SER A 203 10.81 6.95 -18.26
CA SER A 203 10.27 7.37 -19.57
C SER A 203 9.32 8.58 -19.44
N ASP A 204 8.45 8.58 -18.43
CA ASP A 204 7.53 9.70 -18.23
C ASP A 204 8.26 10.95 -17.75
N TRP A 205 9.32 10.76 -16.96
CA TRP A 205 10.17 11.88 -16.56
C TRP A 205 10.92 12.47 -17.78
N GLU A 206 11.41 11.66 -18.71
CA GLU A 206 12.04 12.15 -19.94
C GLU A 206 11.06 12.96 -20.78
N LYS A 207 9.81 12.52 -20.93
CA LYS A 207 8.75 13.30 -21.60
C LYS A 207 8.52 14.66 -20.91
N TYR A 208 8.51 14.66 -19.56
CA TYR A 208 8.38 15.90 -18.79
C TYR A 208 9.57 16.84 -19.02
N ASP A 209 10.80 16.34 -19.03
CA ASP A 209 12.01 17.13 -19.28
C ASP A 209 12.03 17.67 -20.74
N GLU A 210 11.58 16.88 -21.70
CA GLU A 210 11.44 17.30 -23.09
C GLU A 210 10.41 18.44 -23.22
N GLU A 211 9.24 18.32 -22.60
CA GLU A 211 8.24 19.41 -22.58
C GLU A 211 8.79 20.69 -21.98
N LEU A 212 9.57 20.60 -20.89
CA LEU A 212 10.21 21.76 -20.28
C LEU A 212 11.26 22.39 -21.21
N THR A 213 12.00 21.54 -21.91
CA THR A 213 13.07 21.99 -22.82
C THR A 213 12.49 22.66 -24.07
N ASN A 214 11.35 22.19 -24.59
CA ASN A 214 10.71 22.70 -25.79
C ASN A 214 9.81 23.94 -25.57
N ARG A 215 9.72 24.46 -24.34
CA ARG A 215 8.95 25.70 -24.08
C ARG A 215 9.53 26.92 -24.79
N GLU A 216 8.65 27.72 -25.41
CA GLU A 216 9.04 28.97 -26.11
C GLU A 216 9.67 30.00 -25.16
N HIS A 217 9.25 30.06 -23.91
CA HIS A 217 9.77 30.97 -22.90
C HIS A 217 10.50 30.18 -21.81
N LYS A 218 11.81 30.13 -21.90
CA LYS A 218 12.69 29.59 -20.86
C LYS A 218 13.00 30.71 -19.83
N ASN A 219 12.60 30.49 -18.58
CA ASN A 219 13.10 31.34 -17.50
C ASN A 219 14.57 31.03 -17.26
N SER A 220 15.39 32.07 -17.05
CA SER A 220 16.84 31.96 -16.86
C SER A 220 17.26 31.16 -15.61
N ASP A 221 16.32 30.75 -14.75
CA ASP A 221 16.56 30.08 -13.49
C ASP A 221 16.28 28.54 -13.51
N GLU A 222 16.17 27.95 -14.69
CA GLU A 222 16.04 26.49 -14.81
C GLU A 222 17.40 25.80 -14.55
N THR A 223 17.80 25.76 -13.28
CA THR A 223 18.89 24.91 -12.81
C THR A 223 18.44 23.44 -12.76
N GLU A 224 19.37 22.50 -12.86
CA GLU A 224 19.06 21.05 -12.79
C GLU A 224 18.25 20.67 -11.54
N LEU A 225 18.36 21.42 -10.45
CA LEU A 225 17.57 21.24 -9.24
C LEU A 225 16.06 21.51 -9.47
N ASN A 226 15.71 22.44 -10.34
CA ASN A 226 14.32 22.80 -10.64
C ASN A 226 13.65 21.78 -11.57
N LYS A 227 14.43 21.08 -12.40
CA LYS A 227 13.92 20.05 -13.32
C LYS A 227 13.35 18.84 -12.60
N LYS A 228 13.87 18.46 -11.42
CA LYS A 228 13.41 17.32 -10.61
C LYS A 228 12.30 17.69 -9.63
N SER A 229 11.61 18.78 -9.85
CA SER A 229 10.50 19.20 -9.01
C SER A 229 9.38 19.83 -9.83
N PHE A 230 8.15 19.64 -9.35
CA PHE A 230 6.97 20.30 -9.88
C PHE A 230 6.26 21.05 -8.76
N LYS A 231 6.17 22.41 -8.89
CA LYS A 231 5.56 23.26 -7.87
C LYS A 231 6.12 23.04 -6.45
N GLY A 232 7.43 22.90 -6.35
CA GLY A 232 8.14 22.72 -5.07
C GLY A 232 8.14 21.28 -4.52
N VAL A 233 7.41 20.35 -5.14
CA VAL A 233 7.40 18.95 -4.76
C VAL A 233 8.37 18.17 -5.64
N LYS A 234 9.22 17.36 -5.03
CA LYS A 234 10.22 16.56 -5.75
C LYS A 234 9.56 15.47 -6.59
N ILE A 235 10.15 15.23 -7.77
CA ILE A 235 9.82 14.12 -8.65
C ILE A 235 10.89 13.03 -8.47
N GLU A 236 10.45 11.83 -8.16
CA GLU A 236 11.32 10.65 -8.03
C GLU A 236 10.97 9.63 -9.09
N THR A 237 12.00 9.16 -9.78
CA THR A 237 11.84 8.13 -10.83
C THR A 237 12.23 6.77 -10.28
N LEU A 238 11.47 5.73 -10.57
CA LEU A 238 11.79 4.37 -10.15
C LEU A 238 11.90 3.46 -11.38
N VAL A 239 12.97 2.69 -11.46
CA VAL A 239 13.09 1.60 -12.43
C VAL A 239 12.11 0.50 -12.03
N GLY A 240 11.33 -0.01 -12.99
CA GLY A 240 10.26 -0.97 -12.73
C GLY A 240 8.91 -0.31 -12.41
N TRP A 241 8.83 1.02 -12.29
CA TRP A 241 7.54 1.72 -12.22
C TRP A 241 6.88 1.74 -13.60
N PRO A 242 5.57 1.39 -13.70
CA PRO A 242 4.87 1.34 -14.98
C PRO A 242 4.83 2.69 -15.69
N ASP A 243 5.06 2.68 -17.01
CA ASP A 243 4.92 3.87 -17.84
C ASP A 243 3.47 4.32 -17.91
N GLY A 244 3.23 5.63 -17.85
CA GLY A 244 1.88 6.20 -17.87
C GLY A 244 1.17 6.20 -16.50
N LEU A 245 1.80 5.68 -15.45
CA LEU A 245 1.31 5.68 -14.09
C LEU A 245 2.07 6.73 -13.26
N ILE A 246 1.37 7.70 -12.70
CA ILE A 246 1.96 8.73 -11.85
C ILE A 246 1.25 8.71 -10.50
N MET A 247 2.03 8.66 -9.42
CA MET A 247 1.53 8.69 -8.05
C MET A 247 2.07 9.89 -7.28
N ALA A 248 1.24 10.47 -6.44
CA ALA A 248 1.66 11.46 -5.45
C ALA A 248 1.27 10.98 -4.06
N THR A 249 2.26 10.83 -3.17
CA THR A 249 2.04 10.40 -1.78
C THR A 249 3.17 10.87 -0.87
N LEU A 250 3.00 10.70 0.45
CA LEU A 250 4.04 10.98 1.43
C LEU A 250 5.06 9.85 1.45
N CYS A 251 6.32 10.19 1.21
CA CYS A 251 7.43 9.25 1.15
C CYS A 251 8.52 9.66 2.13
N SER A 252 8.84 8.79 3.07
CA SER A 252 9.87 9.01 4.08
C SER A 252 10.45 7.68 4.57
N PRO A 253 11.72 7.63 5.00
CA PRO A 253 12.25 6.47 5.71
C PRO A 253 11.77 6.38 7.15
N HIS A 254 11.04 7.39 7.66
CA HIS A 254 10.57 7.47 9.04
C HIS A 254 9.10 7.06 9.16
N GLU A 255 8.79 6.21 10.13
CA GLU A 255 7.46 5.66 10.37
C GLU A 255 6.37 6.73 10.55
N SER A 256 6.68 7.83 11.25
CA SER A 256 5.70 8.87 11.55
C SER A 256 5.30 9.76 10.36
N THR A 257 6.04 9.71 9.26
CA THR A 257 5.89 10.64 8.13
C THR A 257 5.79 9.94 6.78
N SER A 258 5.89 8.62 6.76
CA SER A 258 5.73 7.80 5.57
C SER A 258 4.30 7.32 5.41
N ASN A 259 3.84 7.24 4.16
CA ASN A 259 2.61 6.54 3.82
C ASN A 259 2.88 5.14 3.26
N LEU A 260 4.11 4.85 2.84
CA LEU A 260 4.48 3.55 2.28
C LEU A 260 5.37 2.79 3.26
N PHE A 261 5.03 1.53 3.51
CA PHE A 261 5.70 0.67 4.47
C PHE A 261 6.13 -0.66 3.83
N ALA A 262 7.29 -1.15 4.24
CA ALA A 262 7.73 -2.50 3.95
C ALA A 262 8.13 -3.19 5.25
N ALA A 263 7.56 -4.35 5.51
CA ALA A 263 8.02 -5.24 6.57
C ALA A 263 9.04 -6.22 5.99
N VAL A 264 10.17 -6.34 6.65
CA VAL A 264 11.23 -7.23 6.21
C VAL A 264 11.78 -8.00 7.41
N ASN A 265 11.94 -9.31 7.25
CA ASN A 265 12.66 -10.10 8.22
C ASN A 265 14.12 -10.21 7.81
N LEU A 266 14.97 -9.47 8.54
CA LEU A 266 16.42 -9.45 8.39
C LEU A 266 17.14 -10.22 9.48
N VAL A 267 16.42 -10.77 10.46
CA VAL A 267 17.00 -11.12 11.75
C VAL A 267 17.28 -12.60 11.90
N ASN A 268 18.59 -12.88 12.10
CA ASN A 268 19.14 -13.89 13.03
C ASN A 268 18.58 -15.31 13.00
N ASP A 269 18.10 -15.79 11.86
CA ASP A 269 18.06 -17.24 11.67
C ASP A 269 19.43 -17.66 11.13
N ASP A 270 20.13 -18.50 11.86
CA ASP A 270 21.48 -19.01 11.56
C ASP A 270 21.58 -19.74 10.20
N GLU A 271 20.48 -19.81 9.45
CA GLU A 271 20.36 -20.50 8.16
C GLU A 271 20.00 -19.57 6.98
N VAL A 272 20.07 -18.26 7.13
CA VAL A 272 19.59 -17.31 6.11
C VAL A 272 20.37 -17.38 4.80
N ILE A 273 21.69 -17.58 4.86
CA ILE A 273 22.53 -17.79 3.68
C ILE A 273 23.35 -19.05 3.85
N GLN A 274 23.25 -19.96 2.90
CA GLN A 274 24.05 -21.17 2.84
C GLN A 274 24.78 -21.23 1.49
N ILE A 275 26.08 -21.47 1.54
CA ILE A 275 26.90 -21.76 0.36
C ILE A 275 27.64 -23.04 0.65
N ASP A 276 27.32 -24.12 -0.05
CA ASP A 276 27.97 -25.40 0.15
C ASP A 276 27.96 -26.23 -1.14
N LYS A 277 28.70 -27.34 -1.16
CA LYS A 277 28.65 -28.30 -2.24
C LYS A 277 27.33 -29.05 -2.22
N ILE A 278 26.72 -29.30 -3.39
CA ILE A 278 25.49 -30.09 -3.50
C ILE A 278 25.70 -31.52 -2.93
N SER A 279 26.85 -32.11 -3.17
CA SER A 279 27.25 -33.39 -2.58
C SER A 279 28.78 -33.51 -2.47
N ALA A 280 29.24 -34.40 -1.66
CA ALA A 280 30.69 -34.63 -1.50
C ALA A 280 31.42 -35.05 -2.79
N ALA A 281 30.71 -35.59 -3.78
CA ALA A 281 31.23 -36.02 -5.07
C ALA A 281 30.96 -35.00 -6.20
N SER A 282 30.25 -33.90 -5.93
CA SER A 282 29.91 -32.88 -6.92
C SER A 282 30.90 -31.74 -6.88
N ASP A 283 31.22 -31.19 -8.05
CA ASP A 283 31.99 -29.96 -8.18
C ASP A 283 31.09 -28.72 -8.15
N LEU A 284 29.76 -28.93 -8.16
CA LEU A 284 28.75 -27.87 -8.12
C LEU A 284 28.52 -27.39 -6.69
N TYR A 285 28.40 -26.07 -6.57
CA TYR A 285 28.01 -25.37 -5.34
C TYR A 285 26.61 -24.83 -5.46
N PHE A 286 25.92 -24.67 -4.34
CA PHE A 286 24.65 -23.97 -4.28
C PHE A 286 24.78 -22.72 -3.39
N PHE A 287 24.02 -21.70 -3.77
CA PHE A 287 23.72 -20.54 -2.95
C PHE A 287 22.24 -20.61 -2.59
N LYS A 288 21.92 -20.47 -1.31
CA LYS A 288 20.57 -20.46 -0.79
C LYS A 288 20.42 -19.32 0.18
N MET A 289 19.44 -18.45 -0.04
CA MET A 289 19.10 -17.33 0.84
C MET A 289 17.59 -17.30 1.08
N LYS A 290 17.18 -17.21 2.34
CA LYS A 290 15.77 -17.06 2.74
C LYS A 290 15.54 -15.66 3.28
N MET A 291 14.44 -15.06 2.88
CA MET A 291 13.98 -13.77 3.39
C MET A 291 12.48 -13.74 3.47
N ARG A 292 11.94 -12.79 4.25
CA ARG A 292 10.50 -12.51 4.29
C ARG A 292 10.30 -11.03 4.06
N ALA A 293 9.33 -10.69 3.19
CA ALA A 293 8.98 -9.31 2.97
C ALA A 293 7.48 -9.16 2.62
N ASP A 294 6.94 -7.99 2.88
CA ASP A 294 5.63 -7.55 2.45
C ASP A 294 5.60 -6.02 2.39
N THR A 295 4.70 -5.46 1.60
CA THR A 295 4.51 -4.01 1.51
C THR A 295 3.06 -3.63 1.74
N ASN A 296 2.82 -2.43 2.28
CA ASN A 296 1.48 -1.87 2.40
C ASN A 296 1.55 -0.34 2.48
N ASP A 297 0.42 0.31 2.28
CA ASP A 297 0.23 1.72 2.57
C ASP A 297 -0.42 1.93 3.95
N ALA A 298 -0.29 3.15 4.51
CA ALA A 298 -0.95 3.52 5.75
C ALA A 298 -2.31 4.17 5.50
N PHE A 299 -2.37 5.14 4.58
CA PHE A 299 -3.56 5.92 4.30
C PHE A 299 -3.77 6.05 2.79
N GLY A 300 -4.71 5.29 2.23
CA GLY A 300 -5.04 5.38 0.81
C GLY A 300 -5.47 6.78 0.39
N GLU A 301 -6.17 7.52 1.27
CA GLU A 301 -6.59 8.91 1.03
C GLU A 301 -5.42 9.91 0.88
N GLU A 302 -4.21 9.53 1.29
CA GLU A 302 -2.98 10.31 1.09
C GLU A 302 -2.22 9.90 -0.18
N ALA A 303 -2.75 8.95 -0.96
CA ALA A 303 -2.21 8.53 -2.24
C ALA A 303 -3.12 8.99 -3.38
N VAL A 304 -2.58 9.77 -4.31
CA VAL A 304 -3.27 10.21 -5.52
C VAL A 304 -2.61 9.56 -6.73
N ILE A 305 -3.38 8.80 -7.51
CA ILE A 305 -2.89 8.02 -8.64
C ILE A 305 -3.58 8.48 -9.93
N LEU A 306 -2.78 8.76 -10.93
CA LEU A 306 -3.20 8.97 -12.31
C LEU A 306 -2.66 7.83 -13.17
N ASP A 307 -3.57 7.06 -13.75
CA ASP A 307 -3.26 6.00 -14.69
C ASP A 307 -3.73 6.42 -16.09
N THR A 308 -2.78 6.57 -17.01
CA THR A 308 -3.03 6.99 -18.40
C THR A 308 -2.69 5.90 -19.40
N ARG A 309 -2.59 4.64 -18.95
CA ARG A 309 -2.36 3.48 -19.81
C ARG A 309 -3.61 3.14 -20.61
N ASP A 310 -3.45 2.43 -21.71
CA ASP A 310 -4.58 1.99 -22.57
C ASP A 310 -5.51 1.03 -21.83
N ASP A 311 -4.95 0.20 -20.93
CA ASP A 311 -5.70 -0.66 -19.99
C ASP A 311 -5.36 -0.24 -18.56
N PRO A 312 -6.14 0.69 -17.97
CA PRO A 312 -5.83 1.23 -16.66
C PRO A 312 -6.15 0.23 -15.55
N GLU A 313 -5.15 -0.08 -14.74
CA GLU A 313 -5.35 -0.89 -13.53
C GLU A 313 -5.94 -0.08 -12.37
N PHE A 314 -5.86 1.26 -12.43
CA PHE A 314 -6.43 2.18 -11.45
C PHE A 314 -7.56 3.01 -12.07
N PRO A 315 -8.67 2.39 -12.49
CA PRO A 315 -9.79 3.13 -13.04
C PRO A 315 -10.35 4.07 -11.96
N VAL A 316 -10.86 5.23 -12.40
CA VAL A 316 -11.57 6.13 -11.50
C VAL A 316 -12.81 5.40 -10.98
N LEU A 317 -12.87 5.22 -9.68
CA LEU A 317 -14.03 4.62 -9.05
C LEU A 317 -15.14 5.68 -9.00
N GLU A 318 -16.32 5.35 -9.50
CA GLU A 318 -17.49 6.16 -9.22
C GLU A 318 -17.78 6.04 -7.72
N LYS A 319 -17.57 7.14 -7.01
CA LYS A 319 -17.91 7.22 -5.60
C LYS A 319 -19.42 7.25 -5.48
N ALA A 320 -20.04 6.11 -5.30
CA ALA A 320 -21.46 5.98 -5.06
C ALA A 320 -21.74 5.07 -3.87
N ILE A 321 -22.63 5.50 -3.00
CA ILE A 321 -23.18 4.64 -1.96
C ILE A 321 -24.38 3.92 -2.59
N THR A 322 -24.36 2.59 -2.58
CA THR A 322 -25.47 1.76 -3.04
C THR A 322 -26.05 0.97 -1.88
N VAL A 323 -27.35 0.79 -1.91
CA VAL A 323 -28.11 0.05 -0.89
C VAL A 323 -28.96 -1.01 -1.58
N ASP A 324 -29.20 -2.12 -0.92
CA ASP A 324 -30.04 -3.21 -1.43
C ASP A 324 -31.53 -2.88 -1.39
N ALA A 325 -31.93 -1.86 -0.59
CA ALA A 325 -33.30 -1.37 -0.51
C ALA A 325 -33.34 0.14 -0.30
N ASP A 326 -33.96 0.87 -1.24
CA ASP A 326 -34.18 2.33 -1.12
C ASP A 326 -35.38 2.68 -0.21
N THR A 327 -36.23 1.71 0.08
CA THR A 327 -37.39 1.88 0.97
C THR A 327 -37.50 0.72 1.93
N VAL A 328 -37.66 1.01 3.21
CA VAL A 328 -37.84 0.01 4.27
C VAL A 328 -39.13 0.25 4.99
N SER A 329 -40.09 -0.68 4.83
CA SER A 329 -41.43 -0.55 5.39
C SER A 329 -41.61 -1.45 6.61
N PHE A 330 -42.17 -0.91 7.67
CA PHE A 330 -42.50 -1.60 8.92
C PHE A 330 -44.03 -1.68 9.10
N GLY A 331 -44.50 -2.72 9.76
CA GLY A 331 -45.86 -2.77 10.24
C GLY A 331 -46.07 -1.80 11.41
N ALA A 332 -47.34 -1.54 11.79
CA ALA A 332 -47.66 -0.65 12.91
C ALA A 332 -46.97 -1.00 14.25
N VAL A 333 -46.65 -2.24 14.47
CA VAL A 333 -45.96 -2.70 15.68
C VAL A 333 -44.48 -2.32 15.71
N GLY A 334 -43.94 -1.84 14.58
CA GLY A 334 -42.50 -1.59 14.45
C GLY A 334 -41.68 -2.85 14.24
N GLY A 335 -40.42 -2.82 14.64
CA GLY A 335 -39.49 -3.97 14.56
C GLY A 335 -38.12 -3.58 14.02
N THR A 336 -37.26 -4.57 13.78
CA THR A 336 -35.90 -4.35 13.28
C THR A 336 -35.72 -4.94 11.89
N LYS A 337 -35.12 -4.18 10.97
CA LYS A 337 -34.73 -4.61 9.62
C LYS A 337 -33.30 -4.25 9.31
N PHE A 338 -32.73 -4.94 8.35
CA PHE A 338 -31.35 -4.77 7.92
C PHE A 338 -31.34 -4.32 6.45
N VAL A 339 -30.44 -3.37 6.14
CA VAL A 339 -30.14 -2.93 4.78
C VAL A 339 -28.65 -3.09 4.55
N THR A 340 -28.26 -3.76 3.50
CA THR A 340 -26.87 -3.89 3.11
C THR A 340 -26.43 -2.64 2.37
N VAL A 341 -25.30 -2.06 2.79
CA VAL A 341 -24.73 -0.86 2.18
C VAL A 341 -23.40 -1.24 1.54
N THR A 342 -23.25 -0.92 0.27
CA THR A 342 -21.95 -0.98 -0.43
C THR A 342 -21.47 0.44 -0.63
N SER A 343 -20.33 0.77 -0.02
CA SER A 343 -19.74 2.10 -0.05
C SER A 343 -18.24 1.99 -0.37
N PRO A 344 -17.68 2.94 -1.13
CA PRO A 344 -16.26 2.99 -1.44
C PRO A 344 -15.39 3.47 -0.26
N GLY A 345 -15.95 3.69 0.90
CA GLY A 345 -15.28 4.13 2.12
C GLY A 345 -16.25 4.22 3.29
N ASP A 346 -15.76 4.74 4.42
CA ASP A 346 -16.59 4.97 5.60
C ASP A 346 -17.69 5.99 5.31
N PHE A 347 -18.86 5.79 5.89
CA PHE A 347 -20.01 6.67 5.71
C PHE A 347 -20.68 6.98 7.04
N SER A 348 -21.25 8.16 7.12
CA SER A 348 -22.05 8.60 8.25
C SER A 348 -23.54 8.55 7.92
N VAL A 349 -24.35 8.37 8.96
CA VAL A 349 -25.81 8.29 8.86
C VAL A 349 -26.41 9.51 9.54
N SER A 350 -27.22 10.29 8.82
CA SER A 350 -28.00 11.36 9.42
C SER A 350 -29.19 10.75 10.14
N ARG A 351 -29.37 11.10 11.42
CA ARG A 351 -30.56 10.76 12.19
C ARG A 351 -31.54 11.93 12.12
N THR A 352 -32.70 11.69 11.55
CA THR A 352 -33.70 12.75 11.38
C THR A 352 -34.79 12.72 12.41
N SER A 353 -35.03 11.62 13.15
CA SER A 353 -36.12 11.57 14.12
C SER A 353 -35.94 10.60 15.30
N VAL A 354 -36.96 10.68 16.19
CA VAL A 354 -37.08 9.86 17.41
C VAL A 354 -37.73 8.49 17.16
N ASN A 355 -38.34 8.28 15.97
CA ASN A 355 -39.16 7.09 15.69
C ASN A 355 -38.35 5.92 15.17
N TYR A 356 -37.13 6.21 14.65
CA TYR A 356 -36.22 5.21 14.11
C TYR A 356 -34.83 5.34 14.72
N ILE A 357 -34.30 4.22 15.18
CA ILE A 357 -32.90 4.08 15.55
C ILE A 357 -32.18 3.44 14.39
N VAL A 358 -31.18 4.13 13.84
CA VAL A 358 -30.36 3.63 12.72
C VAL A 358 -28.91 3.53 13.17
N GLU A 359 -28.36 2.33 13.10
CA GLU A 359 -26.99 2.03 13.45
C GLU A 359 -26.27 1.42 12.24
N ALA A 360 -25.10 1.95 11.90
CA ALA A 360 -24.24 1.37 10.88
C ALA A 360 -23.27 0.40 11.54
N LYS A 361 -23.22 -0.85 11.09
CA LYS A 361 -22.30 -1.86 11.58
C LYS A 361 -21.95 -2.86 10.49
N ASP A 362 -20.65 -3.09 10.29
CA ASP A 362 -20.11 -4.11 9.38
C ASP A 362 -20.73 -4.05 7.95
N GLY A 363 -20.83 -2.84 7.36
CA GLY A 363 -21.41 -2.65 6.02
C GLY A 363 -22.91 -2.84 5.95
N ARG A 364 -23.62 -2.83 7.10
CA ARG A 364 -25.08 -2.94 7.18
C ARG A 364 -25.67 -1.84 8.04
N LEU A 365 -26.86 -1.42 7.68
CA LEU A 365 -27.70 -0.58 8.55
C LEU A 365 -28.64 -1.49 9.33
N ILE A 366 -28.67 -1.30 10.63
CA ILE A 366 -29.64 -1.90 11.54
C ILE A 366 -30.67 -0.81 11.82
N ILE A 367 -31.89 -0.98 11.31
CA ILE A 367 -32.95 0.00 11.43
C ILE A 367 -34.02 -0.57 12.37
N THR A 368 -34.21 0.07 13.49
CA THR A 368 -35.24 -0.30 14.48
C THR A 368 -36.32 0.79 14.51
N ALA A 369 -37.53 0.41 14.14
CA ALA A 369 -38.72 1.27 14.21
C ALA A 369 -39.48 1.02 15.51
N SER A 370 -39.90 2.09 16.17
CA SER A 370 -40.82 2.04 17.31
C SER A 370 -42.23 1.72 16.82
N ALA A 371 -43.10 1.25 17.69
CA ALA A 371 -44.53 1.05 17.39
C ALA A 371 -45.16 2.40 17.04
N ASN A 372 -45.97 2.39 15.98
CA ASN A 372 -46.77 3.55 15.59
C ASN A 372 -48.16 3.44 16.21
N GLU A 373 -48.42 4.29 17.18
CA GLU A 373 -49.70 4.35 17.88
C GLU A 373 -50.68 5.39 17.24
N THR A 374 -50.20 6.04 16.14
CA THR A 374 -51.00 7.05 15.44
C THR A 374 -51.84 6.43 14.32
N GLY A 375 -52.95 7.03 14.01
CA GLY A 375 -53.82 6.62 12.90
C GLY A 375 -53.28 6.97 11.51
N GLU A 376 -52.04 7.50 11.42
CA GLU A 376 -51.38 7.88 10.17
C GLU A 376 -50.07 7.15 10.02
N ALA A 377 -49.67 6.88 8.78
CA ALA A 377 -48.35 6.26 8.51
C ALA A 377 -47.25 7.29 8.78
N ILE A 378 -46.13 6.81 9.39
CA ILE A 378 -44.93 7.62 9.63
C ILE A 378 -43.95 7.36 8.48
N GLU A 379 -43.51 8.41 7.83
CA GLU A 379 -42.47 8.35 6.77
C GLU A 379 -41.31 9.25 7.14
N GLU A 380 -40.09 8.73 7.00
CA GLU A 380 -38.86 9.45 7.28
C GLU A 380 -37.77 9.12 6.30
N ILE A 381 -36.87 10.07 6.08
CA ILE A 381 -35.73 9.92 5.18
C ILE A 381 -34.43 9.87 6.01
N VAL A 382 -33.65 8.82 5.81
CA VAL A 382 -32.30 8.69 6.33
C VAL A 382 -31.32 8.95 5.20
N THR A 383 -30.37 9.84 5.43
CA THR A 383 -29.32 10.15 4.45
C THR A 383 -28.01 9.52 4.90
N LEU A 384 -27.41 8.75 4.02
CA LEU A 384 -26.05 8.25 4.14
C LEU A 384 -25.13 9.24 3.43
N THR A 385 -24.04 9.61 4.04
CA THR A 385 -23.05 10.55 3.48
C THR A 385 -21.68 9.94 3.57
N LEU A 386 -20.93 9.92 2.47
CA LEU A 386 -19.57 9.41 2.44
C LEU A 386 -18.66 10.35 3.26
N ASP A 387 -17.89 9.81 4.19
CA ASP A 387 -17.07 10.62 5.11
C ASP A 387 -15.96 11.38 4.40
N ASN A 388 -15.42 10.84 3.32
CA ASN A 388 -14.35 11.45 2.53
C ASN A 388 -14.86 12.39 1.43
N ASP A 389 -16.16 12.37 1.14
CA ASP A 389 -16.78 13.21 0.11
C ASP A 389 -18.26 13.49 0.46
N GLU A 390 -18.50 14.60 1.15
CA GLU A 390 -19.84 15.00 1.60
C GLU A 390 -20.85 15.24 0.45
N THR A 391 -20.37 15.28 -0.81
CA THR A 391 -21.25 15.41 -1.99
C THR A 391 -21.88 14.10 -2.40
N VAL A 392 -21.29 12.98 -1.99
CA VAL A 392 -21.80 11.63 -2.26
C VAL A 392 -22.76 11.23 -1.17
N THR A 393 -24.03 11.29 -1.47
CA THR A 393 -25.11 10.96 -0.54
C THR A 393 -26.06 9.93 -1.14
N LYS A 394 -26.65 9.10 -0.27
CA LYS A 394 -27.72 8.17 -0.61
C LYS A 394 -28.83 8.28 0.42
N THR A 395 -30.07 8.37 -0.04
CA THR A 395 -31.25 8.45 0.83
C THR A 395 -31.98 7.12 0.88
N ILE A 396 -32.50 6.78 2.05
CA ILE A 396 -33.36 5.61 2.29
C ILE A 396 -34.62 6.13 2.94
N THR A 397 -35.77 5.75 2.38
CA THR A 397 -37.08 6.09 2.93
C THR A 397 -37.55 5.00 3.89
N LEU A 398 -37.84 5.38 5.13
CA LEU A 398 -38.37 4.51 6.16
C LEU A 398 -39.86 4.79 6.34
N THR A 399 -40.68 3.75 6.32
CA THR A 399 -42.15 3.88 6.47
C THR A 399 -42.65 2.93 7.55
N THR A 400 -43.49 3.43 8.47
CA THR A 400 -44.21 2.59 9.43
C THR A 400 -45.70 2.76 9.24
N ALA A 401 -46.41 1.64 9.04
CA ALA A 401 -47.85 1.65 8.80
C ALA A 401 -48.64 2.28 9.96
N ALA A 402 -49.78 2.88 9.65
CA ALA A 402 -50.70 3.37 10.66
C ALA A 402 -51.21 2.26 11.59
N ALA A 403 -51.46 2.56 12.83
CA ALA A 403 -52.20 1.68 13.71
C ALA A 403 -53.61 1.43 13.16
N VAL A 404 -54.03 0.19 12.97
CA VAL A 404 -55.37 -0.15 12.60
C VAL A 404 -56.20 -0.19 13.89
N ASP A 405 -57.10 0.77 14.07
CA ASP A 405 -58.10 0.67 15.14
C ASP A 405 -58.95 -0.58 14.90
N ASN A 406 -58.69 -1.65 15.62
CA ASN A 406 -59.61 -2.74 15.76
C ASN A 406 -60.82 -2.24 16.60
N ILE A 407 -61.75 -1.59 15.96
CA ILE A 407 -63.07 -1.39 16.60
C ILE A 407 -63.73 -2.78 16.61
N PRO A 408 -63.94 -3.40 17.78
CA PRO A 408 -64.72 -4.63 17.83
C PRO A 408 -66.15 -4.26 17.41
N GLU A 409 -66.58 -4.85 16.30
CA GLU A 409 -68.01 -4.82 15.96
C GLU A 409 -68.77 -5.51 17.09
N GLY A 410 -69.61 -4.71 17.82
CA GLY A 410 -70.49 -5.15 18.89
C GLY A 410 -71.73 -5.87 18.38
#